data_bc91daa1c187bfdec3c2293fe59a5840
#
_entry.id   bc91daa1c187bfdec3c2293fe59a5840
#
_cell.length_a   1.000
_cell.length_b   1.000
_cell.length_c   1.000
_cell.angle_alpha   90.00
_cell.angle_beta   90.00
_cell.angle_gamma   90.00
#
_symmetry.space_group_name_H-M   'P 1'
#
loop_
_entity.id
_entity.type
_entity.pdbx_description
1 polymer ?
#
loop_
_entity_poly.entity_id
_entity_poly.type
_entity_poly.pdbx_seq_one_letter_code
_entity_poly.pdbx_strand_id
1 'polypeptide(L)'
;MNLKNIFQRYLFRRDFYWKVKEKIDWFIRNNSRNAFINQKRLLNNLVNGVILDFGAHIGDTTELYRKYFSQSKIFCFEPFSESCDYLKKRFINDSNIKIVETALGSKDETKTLYVSNYSNLNSLQRPNERAWGFADEKSVDVETITLDQFYYENDIKHIDILKLDVQGSELDVLMGSETLLEKGNISLVYVEWQVVPLYENHHKYFRIAEFLAGYEYEFFNLYNINEARSGQIRWGDAIYTSKKLREGMFSEYGAGAGSGW
;
A
#
# COMPACT_ATOMS: atom_id res chain seq x y z
N MET A 1 -33.98 50.09 11.29
CA MET A 1 -33.30 48.97 10.61
C MET A 1 -34.28 47.81 10.45
N ASN A 2 -34.56 47.41 9.21
CA ASN A 2 -35.72 46.54 8.92
C ASN A 2 -35.38 45.10 9.32
N LEU A 3 -36.18 44.50 10.23
CA LEU A 3 -36.04 43.11 10.71
C LEU A 3 -35.94 42.06 9.58
N LYS A 4 -36.59 42.30 8.44
CA LYS A 4 -36.49 41.48 7.24
C LYS A 4 -35.05 41.40 6.68
N ASN A 5 -34.32 42.50 6.71
CA ASN A 5 -32.94 42.53 6.22
C ASN A 5 -31.94 41.83 7.16
N ILE A 6 -32.22 41.82 8.47
CA ILE A 6 -31.43 41.11 9.45
C ILE A 6 -31.65 39.61 9.29
N PHE A 7 -32.94 39.20 9.10
CA PHE A 7 -33.28 37.79 8.94
C PHE A 7 -32.73 37.19 7.63
N GLN A 8 -32.80 37.95 6.51
CA GLN A 8 -32.20 37.54 5.24
C GLN A 8 -30.64 37.42 5.31
N ARG A 9 -29.97 38.36 6.00
CA ARG A 9 -28.53 38.26 6.24
C ARG A 9 -28.16 37.06 7.11
N TYR A 10 -29.02 36.72 8.09
CA TYR A 10 -28.79 35.55 8.95
C TYR A 10 -28.99 34.24 8.19
N LEU A 11 -30.03 34.13 7.37
CA LEU A 11 -30.27 32.97 6.48
C LEU A 11 -29.14 32.82 5.44
N PHE A 12 -28.73 33.91 4.79
CA PHE A 12 -27.63 33.88 3.83
C PHE A 12 -26.32 33.41 4.45
N ARG A 13 -26.00 33.87 5.67
CA ARG A 13 -24.81 33.39 6.42
C ARG A 13 -24.93 31.91 6.80
N ARG A 14 -26.14 31.46 7.15
CA ARG A 14 -26.39 30.07 7.47
C ARG A 14 -26.22 29.18 6.25
N ASP A 15 -26.81 29.55 5.11
CA ASP A 15 -26.69 28.80 3.86
C ASP A 15 -25.25 28.79 3.34
N PHE A 16 -24.53 29.91 3.47
CA PHE A 16 -23.10 29.98 3.15
C PHE A 16 -22.29 29.06 4.06
N TYR A 17 -22.55 29.08 5.37
CA TYR A 17 -21.89 28.20 6.32
C TYR A 17 -22.08 26.72 5.98
N TRP A 18 -23.31 26.31 5.67
CA TRP A 18 -23.61 24.92 5.32
C TRP A 18 -22.96 24.51 4.01
N LYS A 19 -22.96 25.35 2.99
CA LYS A 19 -22.26 25.09 1.70
C LYS A 19 -20.75 24.97 1.89
N VAL A 20 -20.15 25.80 2.74
CA VAL A 20 -18.71 25.70 3.07
C VAL A 20 -18.45 24.43 3.87
N LYS A 21 -19.28 24.13 4.86
CA LYS A 21 -19.17 22.90 5.64
C LYS A 21 -19.31 21.64 4.76
N GLU A 22 -20.30 21.58 3.89
CA GLU A 22 -20.45 20.46 2.94
C GLU A 22 -19.20 20.28 2.05
N LYS A 23 -18.61 21.37 1.54
CA LYS A 23 -17.37 21.32 0.76
C LYS A 23 -16.20 20.83 1.61
N ILE A 24 -16.09 21.30 2.85
CA ILE A 24 -15.04 20.86 3.79
C ILE A 24 -15.26 19.38 4.13
N ASP A 25 -16.48 18.96 4.47
CA ASP A 25 -16.81 17.58 4.79
C ASP A 25 -16.59 16.65 3.58
N TRP A 26 -16.91 17.12 2.38
CA TRP A 26 -16.63 16.41 1.13
C TRP A 26 -15.11 16.28 0.90
N PHE A 27 -14.36 17.37 1.08
CA PHE A 27 -12.90 17.39 0.95
C PHE A 27 -12.22 16.49 1.99
N ILE A 28 -12.67 16.54 3.26
CA ILE A 28 -12.16 15.67 4.32
C ILE A 28 -12.47 14.21 4.00
N ARG A 29 -13.72 13.88 3.60
CA ARG A 29 -14.12 12.51 3.23
C ARG A 29 -13.34 11.98 2.04
N ASN A 30 -13.15 12.79 0.99
CA ASN A 30 -12.38 12.36 -0.19
C ASN A 30 -10.88 12.23 0.12
N ASN A 31 -10.32 13.09 0.95
CA ASN A 31 -8.92 12.98 1.38
C ASN A 31 -8.71 11.82 2.37
N SER A 32 -9.68 11.52 3.24
CA SER A 32 -9.59 10.35 4.13
C SER A 32 -9.69 9.01 3.40
N ARG A 33 -10.17 9.01 2.14
CA ARG A 33 -10.23 7.84 1.27
C ARG A 33 -8.98 7.69 0.37
N ASN A 34 -8.03 8.62 0.44
CA ASN A 34 -6.79 8.54 -0.31
C ASN A 34 -5.70 7.91 0.55
N ALA A 35 -5.26 6.71 0.16
CA ALA A 35 -4.24 5.96 0.89
C ALA A 35 -2.93 6.75 1.06
N PHE A 36 -2.46 7.42 0.01
CA PHE A 36 -1.18 8.17 0.04
C PHE A 36 -1.24 9.41 0.96
N ILE A 37 -2.37 10.11 1.00
CA ILE A 37 -2.57 11.22 1.95
C ILE A 37 -2.57 10.71 3.37
N ASN A 38 -3.21 9.57 3.63
CA ASN A 38 -3.22 8.99 4.97
C ASN A 38 -1.84 8.45 5.38
N GLN A 39 -1.11 7.79 4.49
CA GLN A 39 0.27 7.39 4.74
C GLN A 39 1.14 8.61 5.10
N LYS A 40 1.01 9.71 4.34
CA LYS A 40 1.76 10.94 4.61
C LYS A 40 1.42 11.55 5.98
N ARG A 41 0.15 11.52 6.39
CA ARG A 41 -0.28 11.99 7.72
C ARG A 41 0.24 11.09 8.84
N LEU A 42 0.09 9.76 8.68
CA LEU A 42 0.57 8.77 9.64
C LEU A 42 2.07 8.88 9.89
N LEU A 43 2.84 9.18 8.86
CA LEU A 43 4.29 9.33 8.93
C LEU A 43 4.73 10.79 9.20
N ASN A 44 3.85 11.61 9.79
CA ASN A 44 4.13 13.00 10.18
C ASN A 44 4.83 13.81 9.07
N ASN A 45 4.29 13.74 7.84
CA ASN A 45 4.84 14.41 6.66
C ASN A 45 6.31 14.04 6.36
N LEU A 46 6.65 12.77 6.52
CA LEU A 46 7.96 12.21 6.21
C LEU A 46 8.60 12.86 4.97
N VAL A 47 9.82 13.33 5.11
CA VAL A 47 10.57 13.99 4.03
C VAL A 47 11.55 13.02 3.39
N ASN A 48 12.42 12.40 4.19
CA ASN A 48 13.49 11.50 3.75
C ASN A 48 13.24 10.10 4.31
N GLY A 49 12.39 9.32 3.67
CA GLY A 49 12.09 7.96 4.11
C GLY A 49 12.58 6.89 3.17
N VAL A 50 12.38 5.65 3.57
CA VAL A 50 12.60 4.46 2.74
C VAL A 50 11.26 3.81 2.44
N ILE A 51 10.95 3.69 1.16
CA ILE A 51 9.73 3.08 0.65
C ILE A 51 10.11 1.87 -0.18
N LEU A 52 9.48 0.75 0.09
CA LEU A 52 9.61 -0.46 -0.69
C LEU A 52 8.30 -0.71 -1.42
N ASP A 53 8.34 -0.73 -2.75
CA ASP A 53 7.19 -0.92 -3.64
C ASP A 53 7.30 -2.30 -4.31
N PHE A 54 6.61 -3.31 -3.76
CA PHE A 54 6.62 -4.67 -4.29
C PHE A 54 5.47 -4.89 -5.27
N GLY A 55 5.80 -5.47 -6.43
CA GLY A 55 4.93 -5.50 -7.59
C GLY A 55 4.83 -4.10 -8.20
N ALA A 56 5.99 -3.48 -8.46
CA ALA A 56 6.05 -2.12 -8.99
C ALA A 56 5.54 -2.03 -10.44
N HIS A 57 5.51 -3.15 -11.16
CA HIS A 57 5.03 -3.27 -12.54
C HIS A 57 5.65 -2.19 -13.44
N ILE A 58 4.86 -1.28 -14.02
CA ILE A 58 5.34 -0.15 -14.84
C ILE A 58 5.55 1.15 -14.05
N GLY A 59 5.37 1.13 -12.72
CA GLY A 59 5.73 2.23 -11.82
C GLY A 59 4.64 3.25 -11.54
N ASP A 60 3.37 2.94 -11.75
CA ASP A 60 2.30 3.91 -11.47
C ASP A 60 2.18 4.23 -9.98
N THR A 61 2.30 3.21 -9.12
CA THR A 61 2.34 3.39 -7.66
C THR A 61 3.62 4.11 -7.23
N THR A 62 4.76 3.75 -7.82
CA THR A 62 6.05 4.42 -7.58
C THR A 62 5.98 5.92 -7.89
N GLU A 63 5.32 6.31 -8.99
CA GLU A 63 5.14 7.72 -9.34
C GLU A 63 4.29 8.46 -8.31
N LEU A 64 3.23 7.81 -7.79
CA LEU A 64 2.43 8.36 -6.69
C LEU A 64 3.29 8.51 -5.41
N TYR A 65 4.10 7.52 -5.07
CA TYR A 65 5.03 7.67 -3.95
C TYR A 65 6.00 8.83 -4.16
N ARG A 66 6.58 8.98 -5.35
CA ARG A 66 7.44 10.13 -5.66
C ARG A 66 6.73 11.47 -5.52
N LYS A 67 5.46 11.53 -5.93
CA LYS A 67 4.63 12.74 -5.79
C LYS A 67 4.36 13.13 -4.33
N TYR A 68 4.06 12.15 -3.47
CA TYR A 68 3.71 12.41 -2.08
C TYR A 68 4.91 12.45 -1.13
N PHE A 69 6.01 11.77 -1.48
CA PHE A 69 7.23 11.59 -0.69
C PHE A 69 8.47 11.91 -1.54
N SER A 70 8.56 13.16 -1.96
CA SER A 70 9.45 13.61 -3.05
C SER A 70 10.95 13.39 -2.82
N GLN A 71 11.41 13.23 -1.58
CA GLN A 71 12.82 13.03 -1.25
C GLN A 71 13.12 11.62 -0.72
N SER A 72 12.10 10.77 -0.60
CA SER A 72 12.28 9.41 -0.10
C SER A 72 13.02 8.54 -1.09
N LYS A 73 13.81 7.61 -0.57
CA LYS A 73 14.41 6.55 -1.36
C LYS A 73 13.37 5.46 -1.61
N ILE A 74 13.17 5.11 -2.86
CA ILE A 74 12.19 4.11 -3.27
C ILE A 74 12.90 2.94 -3.91
N PHE A 75 12.66 1.73 -3.43
CA PHE A 75 13.08 0.49 -4.07
C PHE A 75 11.87 -0.14 -4.73
N CYS A 76 11.94 -0.31 -6.05
CA CYS A 76 10.88 -0.92 -6.85
C CYS A 76 11.26 -2.36 -7.13
N PHE A 77 10.52 -3.31 -6.58
CA PHE A 77 10.74 -4.74 -6.83
C PHE A 77 9.77 -5.21 -7.91
N GLU A 78 10.34 -5.79 -8.94
CA GLU A 78 9.60 -6.33 -10.07
C GLU A 78 10.39 -7.50 -10.65
N PRO A 79 9.86 -8.73 -10.65
CA PRO A 79 10.57 -9.88 -11.17
C PRO A 79 10.52 -10.03 -12.70
N PHE A 80 9.55 -9.39 -13.37
CA PHE A 80 9.38 -9.53 -14.82
C PHE A 80 10.27 -8.53 -15.57
N SER A 81 11.24 -9.04 -16.31
CA SER A 81 12.29 -8.23 -16.95
C SER A 81 11.75 -7.15 -17.89
N GLU A 82 10.69 -7.43 -18.66
CA GLU A 82 10.09 -6.44 -19.55
C GLU A 82 9.52 -5.23 -18.76
N SER A 83 8.88 -5.49 -17.62
CA SER A 83 8.42 -4.43 -16.70
C SER A 83 9.59 -3.68 -16.09
N CYS A 84 10.67 -4.38 -15.71
CA CYS A 84 11.90 -3.76 -15.21
C CYS A 84 12.55 -2.81 -16.22
N ASP A 85 12.59 -3.21 -17.48
CA ASP A 85 13.14 -2.35 -18.54
C ASP A 85 12.31 -1.07 -18.74
N TYR A 86 10.98 -1.19 -18.56
CA TYR A 86 10.11 -0.02 -18.58
C TYR A 86 10.37 0.89 -17.36
N LEU A 87 10.45 0.33 -16.16
CA LEU A 87 10.78 1.06 -14.94
C LEU A 87 12.12 1.80 -15.04
N LYS A 88 13.17 1.10 -15.51
CA LYS A 88 14.51 1.69 -15.71
C LYS A 88 14.47 2.89 -16.66
N LYS A 89 13.69 2.82 -17.74
CA LYS A 89 13.49 3.94 -18.68
C LYS A 89 12.67 5.08 -18.06
N ARG A 90 11.57 4.76 -17.36
CA ARG A 90 10.66 5.74 -16.76
C ARG A 90 11.35 6.59 -15.69
N PHE A 91 12.18 5.98 -14.87
CA PHE A 91 12.82 6.63 -13.72
C PHE A 91 14.32 6.88 -13.91
N ILE A 92 14.82 6.88 -15.15
CA ILE A 92 16.25 7.01 -15.47
C ILE A 92 16.90 8.27 -14.87
N ASN A 93 16.16 9.34 -14.68
CA ASN A 93 16.64 10.62 -14.15
C ASN A 93 16.40 10.79 -12.64
N ASP A 94 15.88 9.77 -11.95
CA ASP A 94 15.60 9.83 -10.51
C ASP A 94 16.55 8.92 -9.72
N SER A 95 17.63 9.48 -9.20
CA SER A 95 18.65 8.75 -8.45
C SER A 95 18.16 8.15 -7.12
N ASN A 96 17.00 8.59 -6.61
CA ASN A 96 16.39 8.08 -5.40
C ASN A 96 15.47 6.87 -5.66
N ILE A 97 15.22 6.52 -6.92
CA ILE A 97 14.49 5.31 -7.29
C ILE A 97 15.48 4.23 -7.73
N LYS A 98 15.42 3.07 -7.09
CA LYS A 98 16.21 1.89 -7.43
C LYS A 98 15.31 0.77 -7.90
N ILE A 99 15.59 0.23 -9.09
CA ILE A 99 14.86 -0.92 -9.62
C ILE A 99 15.62 -2.18 -9.20
N VAL A 100 14.91 -3.11 -8.58
CA VAL A 100 15.39 -4.40 -8.10
C VAL A 100 14.66 -5.49 -8.87
N GLU A 101 15.36 -6.12 -9.81
CA GLU A 101 14.81 -7.16 -10.70
C GLU A 101 14.82 -8.51 -9.99
N THR A 102 13.95 -8.64 -8.98
CA THR A 102 13.76 -9.87 -8.21
C THR A 102 12.36 -9.89 -7.60
N ALA A 103 11.88 -11.06 -7.25
CA ALA A 103 10.69 -11.22 -6.43
C ALA A 103 11.07 -11.34 -4.96
N LEU A 104 10.10 -11.14 -4.08
CA LEU A 104 10.24 -11.45 -2.66
C LEU A 104 9.33 -12.61 -2.26
N GLY A 105 9.81 -13.38 -1.30
CA GLY A 105 9.11 -14.55 -0.79
C GLY A 105 9.50 -14.87 0.64
N SER A 106 9.04 -16.01 1.15
CA SER A 106 9.35 -16.48 2.51
C SER A 106 10.76 -17.07 2.64
N LYS A 107 11.45 -17.32 1.50
CA LYS A 107 12.82 -17.86 1.45
C LYS A 107 13.47 -17.56 0.10
N ASP A 108 14.79 -17.76 0.06
CA ASP A 108 15.57 -17.65 -1.15
C ASP A 108 15.42 -18.92 -2.00
N GLU A 109 14.84 -18.78 -3.16
CA GLU A 109 14.62 -19.89 -4.10
C GLU A 109 14.31 -19.39 -5.49
N THR A 110 14.45 -20.25 -6.50
CA THR A 110 13.90 -19.99 -7.83
C THR A 110 12.44 -20.40 -7.87
N LYS A 111 11.58 -19.49 -8.32
CA LYS A 111 10.12 -19.74 -8.50
C LYS A 111 9.67 -19.48 -9.91
N THR A 112 8.63 -20.18 -10.31
CA THR A 112 7.95 -19.92 -11.57
C THR A 112 7.05 -18.71 -11.43
N LEU A 113 7.26 -17.68 -12.26
CA LEU A 113 6.35 -16.54 -12.46
C LEU A 113 5.41 -16.87 -13.62
N TYR A 114 4.11 -16.94 -13.33
CA TYR A 114 3.07 -17.10 -14.33
C TYR A 114 2.78 -15.76 -15.00
N VAL A 115 2.95 -15.70 -16.32
CA VAL A 115 2.85 -14.46 -17.10
C VAL A 115 1.47 -14.33 -17.71
N SER A 116 0.76 -13.29 -17.32
CA SER A 116 -0.53 -12.93 -17.88
C SER A 116 -0.40 -12.08 -19.15
N ASN A 117 -1.40 -12.12 -20.02
CA ASN A 117 -1.56 -11.17 -21.14
C ASN A 117 -1.76 -9.72 -20.64
N TYR A 118 -2.10 -9.57 -19.38
CA TYR A 118 -2.13 -8.30 -18.63
C TYR A 118 -1.01 -8.34 -17.59
N SER A 119 0.15 -7.77 -17.89
CA SER A 119 1.37 -7.91 -17.07
C SER A 119 1.24 -7.50 -15.60
N ASN A 120 0.25 -6.65 -15.26
CA ASN A 120 -0.10 -6.33 -13.88
C ASN A 120 -0.76 -7.47 -13.09
N LEU A 121 -1.06 -8.59 -13.74
CA LEU A 121 -1.60 -9.81 -13.12
C LEU A 121 -0.56 -10.94 -13.05
N ASN A 122 0.69 -10.68 -13.41
CA ASN A 122 1.76 -11.67 -13.25
C ASN A 122 1.87 -12.10 -11.80
N SER A 123 2.02 -13.41 -11.54
CA SER A 123 1.99 -13.95 -10.19
C SER A 123 2.96 -15.11 -10.00
N LEU A 124 3.54 -15.22 -8.81
CA LEU A 124 4.26 -16.43 -8.36
C LEU A 124 3.29 -17.56 -7.96
N GLN A 125 2.02 -17.26 -7.83
CA GLN A 125 0.99 -18.23 -7.52
C GLN A 125 0.32 -18.69 -8.82
N ARG A 126 0.08 -19.99 -8.94
CA ARG A 126 -0.59 -20.53 -10.10
C ARG A 126 -2.02 -19.98 -10.24
N PRO A 127 -2.40 -19.42 -11.41
CA PRO A 127 -3.75 -18.93 -11.62
C PRO A 127 -4.77 -20.08 -11.59
N ASN A 128 -5.95 -19.84 -11.00
CA ASN A 128 -7.06 -20.79 -11.01
C ASN A 128 -8.07 -20.44 -12.14
N GLU A 129 -9.17 -21.21 -12.22
CA GLU A 129 -10.20 -21.02 -13.26
C GLU A 129 -10.91 -19.66 -13.23
N ARG A 130 -10.76 -18.87 -12.17
CA ARG A 130 -11.35 -17.52 -12.02
C ARG A 130 -10.40 -16.44 -12.49
N ALA A 131 -9.11 -16.75 -12.63
CA ALA A 131 -8.12 -15.80 -13.13
C ALA A 131 -8.29 -15.58 -14.61
N TRP A 132 -8.22 -14.34 -15.03
CA TRP A 132 -8.28 -13.96 -16.45
C TRP A 132 -6.90 -13.54 -16.96
N GLY A 133 -6.69 -13.66 -18.30
CA GLY A 133 -5.45 -13.22 -18.94
C GLY A 133 -4.33 -14.24 -18.95
N PHE A 134 -4.58 -15.49 -18.54
CA PHE A 134 -3.60 -16.58 -18.52
C PHE A 134 -3.88 -17.67 -19.58
N ALA A 135 -4.46 -17.27 -20.70
CA ALA A 135 -4.88 -18.24 -21.72
C ALA A 135 -3.71 -19.00 -22.39
N ASP A 136 -2.52 -18.40 -22.42
CA ASP A 136 -1.37 -18.93 -23.16
C ASP A 136 -0.38 -19.74 -22.28
N GLU A 137 -0.67 -19.96 -20.99
CA GLU A 137 0.16 -20.67 -20.01
C GLU A 137 1.66 -20.29 -20.04
N LYS A 138 1.96 -19.01 -20.28
CA LYS A 138 3.34 -18.51 -20.28
C LYS A 138 3.88 -18.43 -18.87
N SER A 139 5.14 -18.82 -18.70
CA SER A 139 5.84 -18.66 -17.43
C SER A 139 7.33 -18.45 -17.64
N VAL A 140 7.98 -17.85 -16.66
CA VAL A 140 9.43 -17.69 -16.58
C VAL A 140 9.90 -18.01 -15.16
N ASP A 141 11.11 -18.50 -15.01
CA ASP A 141 11.72 -18.68 -13.70
C ASP A 141 12.35 -17.38 -13.23
N VAL A 142 12.13 -17.03 -11.96
CA VAL A 142 12.63 -15.83 -11.32
C VAL A 142 13.21 -16.16 -9.95
N GLU A 143 14.23 -15.41 -9.54
CA GLU A 143 14.80 -15.52 -8.21
C GLU A 143 13.91 -14.81 -7.19
N THR A 144 13.76 -15.44 -6.03
CA THR A 144 13.15 -14.85 -4.84
C THR A 144 14.17 -14.75 -3.73
N ILE A 145 14.10 -13.66 -2.96
CA ILE A 145 14.86 -13.45 -1.75
C ILE A 145 13.91 -13.06 -0.61
N THR A 146 14.39 -13.10 0.63
CA THR A 146 13.60 -12.60 1.76
C THR A 146 13.80 -11.10 1.92
N LEU A 147 12.78 -10.41 2.49
CA LEU A 147 12.93 -8.98 2.81
C LEU A 147 13.98 -8.77 3.92
N ASP A 148 14.04 -9.66 4.90
CA ASP A 148 15.05 -9.62 5.96
C ASP A 148 16.45 -9.59 5.35
N GLN A 149 16.77 -10.49 4.41
CA GLN A 149 18.05 -10.52 3.72
C GLN A 149 18.33 -9.22 2.97
N PHE A 150 17.40 -8.78 2.11
CA PHE A 150 17.56 -7.55 1.34
C PHE A 150 17.83 -6.33 2.23
N TYR A 151 17.13 -6.22 3.36
CA TYR A 151 17.29 -5.12 4.31
C TYR A 151 18.74 -5.05 4.85
N TYR A 152 19.29 -6.18 5.29
CA TYR A 152 20.64 -6.21 5.84
C TYR A 152 21.72 -6.02 4.77
N GLU A 153 21.57 -6.62 3.60
CA GLU A 153 22.54 -6.49 2.50
C GLU A 153 22.62 -5.06 1.92
N ASN A 154 21.52 -4.30 1.99
CA ASN A 154 21.46 -2.92 1.50
C ASN A 154 21.64 -1.86 2.58
N ASP A 155 22.07 -2.26 3.80
CA ASP A 155 22.30 -1.38 4.95
C ASP A 155 21.12 -0.44 5.25
N ILE A 156 19.90 -0.92 5.03
CA ILE A 156 18.66 -0.19 5.34
C ILE A 156 18.51 -0.18 6.86
N LYS A 157 18.19 0.96 7.44
CA LYS A 157 18.06 1.10 8.91
C LYS A 157 16.61 1.05 9.37
N HIS A 158 15.69 1.46 8.51
CA HIS A 158 14.26 1.48 8.77
C HIS A 158 13.49 1.53 7.45
N ILE A 159 12.31 0.93 7.42
CA ILE A 159 11.36 0.98 6.31
C ILE A 159 10.14 1.78 6.78
N ASP A 160 9.89 2.92 6.15
CA ASP A 160 8.76 3.76 6.51
C ASP A 160 7.46 3.23 5.89
N ILE A 161 7.53 2.76 4.65
CA ILE A 161 6.39 2.17 3.95
C ILE A 161 6.82 0.88 3.28
N LEU A 162 6.13 -0.19 3.58
CA LEU A 162 6.16 -1.47 2.87
C LEU A 162 4.86 -1.61 2.09
N LYS A 163 4.90 -1.46 0.75
CA LYS A 163 3.75 -1.72 -0.12
C LYS A 163 3.85 -3.11 -0.71
N LEU A 164 2.79 -3.89 -0.61
CA LEU A 164 2.65 -5.23 -1.13
C LEU A 164 1.45 -5.31 -2.08
N ASP A 165 1.73 -5.59 -3.34
CA ASP A 165 0.75 -5.88 -4.38
C ASP A 165 1.44 -6.87 -5.35
N VAL A 166 1.52 -8.12 -4.91
CA VAL A 166 2.30 -9.19 -5.55
C VAL A 166 1.42 -10.35 -5.99
N GLN A 167 0.16 -10.02 -6.20
CA GLN A 167 -0.82 -10.89 -6.83
C GLN A 167 -0.90 -12.29 -6.18
N GLY A 168 -1.20 -12.30 -4.86
CA GLY A 168 -1.47 -13.51 -4.08
C GLY A 168 -0.30 -14.03 -3.25
N SER A 169 0.90 -13.40 -3.32
CA SER A 169 2.08 -13.78 -2.54
C SER A 169 2.38 -12.82 -1.37
N GLU A 170 1.44 -11.96 -0.98
CA GLU A 170 1.61 -10.94 0.05
C GLU A 170 2.02 -11.55 1.40
N LEU A 171 1.39 -12.66 1.80
CA LEU A 171 1.72 -13.34 3.05
C LEU A 171 3.12 -13.99 2.99
N ASP A 172 3.52 -14.54 1.84
CA ASP A 172 4.87 -15.10 1.68
C ASP A 172 5.95 -14.03 1.87
N VAL A 173 5.72 -12.82 1.36
CA VAL A 173 6.63 -11.68 1.57
C VAL A 173 6.68 -11.28 3.05
N LEU A 174 5.54 -11.22 3.73
CA LEU A 174 5.48 -10.93 5.16
C LEU A 174 6.18 -11.99 6.00
N MET A 175 6.07 -13.28 5.65
CA MET A 175 6.82 -14.36 6.28
C MET A 175 8.34 -14.22 6.07
N GLY A 176 8.78 -13.70 4.92
CA GLY A 176 10.18 -13.37 4.66
C GLY A 176 10.68 -12.07 5.30
N SER A 177 9.86 -11.44 6.15
CA SER A 177 10.16 -10.19 6.87
C SER A 177 9.91 -10.29 8.38
N GLU A 178 9.83 -11.49 8.93
CA GLU A 178 9.50 -11.72 10.34
C GLU A 178 10.44 -10.99 11.30
N THR A 179 11.75 -11.01 11.04
CA THR A 179 12.73 -10.32 11.88
C THR A 179 12.51 -8.80 11.91
N LEU A 180 12.15 -8.21 10.77
CA LEU A 180 11.88 -6.78 10.67
C LEU A 180 10.57 -6.39 11.34
N LEU A 181 9.54 -7.22 11.20
CA LEU A 181 8.24 -7.03 11.85
C LEU A 181 8.39 -7.10 13.37
N GLU A 182 9.07 -8.13 13.89
CA GLU A 182 9.31 -8.33 15.33
C GLU A 182 10.07 -7.16 15.94
N LYS A 183 11.07 -6.61 15.24
CA LYS A 183 11.87 -5.47 15.70
C LYS A 183 11.17 -4.12 15.50
N GLY A 184 10.00 -4.07 14.88
CA GLY A 184 9.31 -2.81 14.54
C GLY A 184 10.10 -1.94 13.57
N ASN A 185 10.87 -2.55 12.67
CA ASN A 185 11.70 -1.87 11.67
C ASN A 185 10.90 -1.46 10.41
N ILE A 186 9.61 -1.77 10.38
CA ILE A 186 8.66 -1.33 9.35
C ILE A 186 7.60 -0.48 10.04
N SER A 187 7.44 0.78 9.63
CA SER A 187 6.43 1.66 10.23
C SER A 187 5.01 1.34 9.77
N LEU A 188 4.83 1.15 8.47
CA LEU A 188 3.54 1.02 7.82
C LEU A 188 3.58 -0.06 6.75
N VAL A 189 2.57 -0.94 6.75
CA VAL A 189 2.34 -1.92 5.69
C VAL A 189 1.09 -1.49 4.91
N TYR A 190 1.25 -1.28 3.60
CA TYR A 190 0.17 -1.02 2.65
C TYR A 190 0.04 -2.21 1.72
N VAL A 191 -1.02 -2.99 1.85
CA VAL A 191 -1.13 -4.31 1.24
C VAL A 191 -2.43 -4.47 0.45
N GLU A 192 -2.34 -5.00 -0.78
CA GLU A 192 -3.51 -5.51 -1.49
C GLU A 192 -4.02 -6.76 -0.79
N TRP A 193 -5.33 -6.88 -0.68
CA TRP A 193 -6.00 -8.07 -0.18
C TRP A 193 -7.14 -8.46 -1.12
N GLN A 194 -7.33 -9.76 -1.26
CA GLN A 194 -8.33 -10.32 -2.15
C GLN A 194 -9.31 -11.18 -1.36
N VAL A 195 -10.61 -10.98 -1.60
CA VAL A 195 -11.70 -11.81 -1.05
C VAL A 195 -12.03 -12.95 -1.99
N VAL A 196 -12.01 -12.67 -3.30
CA VAL A 196 -12.24 -13.67 -4.35
C VAL A 196 -10.89 -14.20 -4.80
N PRO A 197 -10.54 -15.46 -4.50
CA PRO A 197 -9.25 -16.01 -4.86
C PRO A 197 -9.13 -16.16 -6.37
N LEU A 198 -8.04 -15.64 -6.95
CA LEU A 198 -7.67 -15.77 -8.35
C LEU A 198 -6.55 -16.80 -8.57
N TYR A 199 -5.91 -17.24 -7.49
CA TYR A 199 -4.75 -18.13 -7.53
C TYR A 199 -4.99 -19.35 -6.63
N GLU A 200 -4.32 -20.49 -6.93
CA GLU A 200 -4.55 -21.77 -6.25
C GLU A 200 -4.21 -21.74 -4.76
N ASN A 201 -3.08 -21.14 -4.39
CA ASN A 201 -2.61 -21.05 -2.99
C ASN A 201 -2.87 -19.67 -2.37
N HIS A 202 -3.90 -19.01 -2.84
CA HIS A 202 -4.22 -17.65 -2.38
C HIS A 202 -4.51 -17.61 -0.88
N HIS A 203 -3.76 -16.78 -0.17
CA HIS A 203 -3.99 -16.52 1.24
C HIS A 203 -5.18 -15.58 1.42
N LYS A 204 -6.19 -16.04 2.14
CA LYS A 204 -7.36 -15.20 2.43
C LYS A 204 -6.94 -13.96 3.22
N TYR A 205 -7.56 -12.82 2.94
CA TYR A 205 -7.25 -11.51 3.53
C TYR A 205 -7.11 -11.53 5.07
N PHE A 206 -7.91 -12.33 5.78
CA PHE A 206 -7.84 -12.42 7.24
C PHE A 206 -6.53 -13.06 7.74
N ARG A 207 -5.84 -13.88 6.92
CA ARG A 207 -4.55 -14.47 7.27
C ARG A 207 -3.45 -13.41 7.31
N ILE A 208 -3.52 -12.42 6.42
CA ILE A 208 -2.62 -11.27 6.44
C ILE A 208 -2.86 -10.44 7.71
N ALA A 209 -4.12 -10.18 8.04
CA ALA A 209 -4.49 -9.44 9.25
C ALA A 209 -4.05 -10.17 10.53
N GLU A 210 -4.31 -11.47 10.62
CA GLU A 210 -3.91 -12.33 11.75
C GLU A 210 -2.39 -12.36 11.92
N PHE A 211 -1.65 -12.51 10.81
CA PHE A 211 -0.19 -12.54 10.81
C PHE A 211 0.38 -11.20 11.32
N LEU A 212 -0.06 -10.09 10.75
CA LEU A 212 0.39 -8.76 11.16
C LEU A 212 0.02 -8.42 12.61
N ALA A 213 -1.15 -8.86 13.07
CA ALA A 213 -1.55 -8.68 14.47
C ALA A 213 -0.63 -9.43 15.45
N GLY A 214 -0.08 -10.59 15.04
CA GLY A 214 0.93 -11.32 15.80
C GLY A 214 2.22 -10.54 16.06
N TYR A 215 2.53 -9.55 15.22
CA TYR A 215 3.67 -8.63 15.35
C TYR A 215 3.26 -7.23 15.84
N GLU A 216 2.10 -7.10 16.49
CA GLU A 216 1.57 -5.83 17.03
C GLU A 216 1.30 -4.75 15.97
N TYR A 217 1.04 -5.15 14.70
CA TYR A 217 0.51 -4.23 13.69
C TYR A 217 -1.00 -4.17 13.78
N GLU A 218 -1.56 -2.98 13.78
CA GLU A 218 -3.00 -2.75 13.83
C GLU A 218 -3.52 -2.25 12.48
N PHE A 219 -4.69 -2.76 12.13
CA PHE A 219 -5.45 -2.29 10.98
C PHE A 219 -5.83 -0.83 11.15
N PHE A 220 -5.54 -0.01 10.15
CA PHE A 220 -5.88 1.40 10.14
C PHE A 220 -7.10 1.71 9.28
N ASN A 221 -7.10 1.31 7.99
CA ASN A 221 -8.22 1.61 7.09
C ASN A 221 -8.13 0.79 5.79
N LEU A 222 -9.26 0.77 5.04
CA LEU A 222 -9.39 0.16 3.72
C LEU A 222 -9.47 1.23 2.63
N TYR A 223 -8.92 0.88 1.45
CA TYR A 223 -8.86 1.75 0.28
C TYR A 223 -9.14 0.96 -1.00
N ASN A 224 -9.45 1.68 -2.08
CA ASN A 224 -9.57 1.14 -3.43
C ASN A 224 -10.44 -0.12 -3.53
N ILE A 225 -11.50 -0.19 -2.72
CA ILE A 225 -12.39 -1.35 -2.67
C ILE A 225 -13.05 -1.54 -4.02
N ASN A 226 -12.84 -2.73 -4.60
CA ASN A 226 -13.47 -3.15 -5.85
C ASN A 226 -14.61 -4.12 -5.56
N GLU A 227 -15.77 -3.82 -6.11
CA GLU A 227 -16.99 -4.61 -5.93
C GLU A 227 -17.47 -5.19 -7.26
N ALA A 228 -18.00 -6.39 -7.21
CA ALA A 228 -18.77 -6.98 -8.30
C ALA A 228 -20.14 -6.30 -8.41
N ARG A 229 -20.84 -6.46 -9.55
CA ARG A 229 -22.22 -5.96 -9.72
C ARG A 229 -23.20 -6.52 -8.70
N SER A 230 -22.91 -7.65 -8.08
CA SER A 230 -23.68 -8.27 -7.00
C SER A 230 -23.53 -7.58 -5.64
N GLY A 231 -22.60 -6.60 -5.50
CA GLY A 231 -22.20 -6.00 -4.23
C GLY A 231 -21.12 -6.80 -3.48
N GLN A 232 -20.65 -7.93 -4.03
CA GLN A 232 -19.57 -8.68 -3.42
C GLN A 232 -18.24 -7.95 -3.59
N ILE A 233 -17.53 -7.69 -2.49
CA ILE A 233 -16.16 -7.19 -2.53
C ILE A 233 -15.25 -8.26 -3.14
N ARG A 234 -14.41 -7.85 -4.09
CA ARG A 234 -13.45 -8.73 -4.77
C ARG A 234 -12.05 -8.56 -4.22
N TRP A 235 -11.56 -7.33 -4.16
CA TRP A 235 -10.25 -6.94 -3.62
C TRP A 235 -10.26 -5.49 -3.16
N GLY A 236 -9.21 -5.08 -2.53
CA GLY A 236 -8.95 -3.72 -2.08
C GLY A 236 -7.58 -3.63 -1.43
N ASP A 237 -7.26 -2.47 -0.88
CA ASP A 237 -6.03 -2.24 -0.17
C ASP A 237 -6.29 -1.96 1.30
N ALA A 238 -5.35 -2.33 2.16
CA ALA A 238 -5.40 -2.05 3.59
C ALA A 238 -4.10 -1.41 4.07
N ILE A 239 -4.20 -0.52 5.05
CA ILE A 239 -3.05 -0.01 5.79
C ILE A 239 -3.05 -0.63 7.18
N TYR A 240 -1.86 -1.11 7.58
CA TYR A 240 -1.55 -1.54 8.94
C TYR A 240 -0.40 -0.69 9.48
N THR A 241 -0.45 -0.35 10.77
CA THR A 241 0.54 0.50 11.44
C THR A 241 1.22 -0.25 12.57
N SER A 242 2.54 -0.11 12.68
CA SER A 242 3.30 -0.70 13.78
C SER A 242 2.94 -0.05 15.12
N LYS A 243 3.10 -0.79 16.22
CA LYS A 243 2.96 -0.25 17.58
C LYS A 243 3.81 0.99 17.80
N LYS A 244 5.07 0.95 17.38
CA LYS A 244 6.01 2.07 17.51
C LYS A 244 5.52 3.34 16.83
N LEU A 245 4.95 3.22 15.61
CA LEU A 245 4.37 4.37 14.91
C LEU A 245 3.18 4.95 15.68
N ARG A 246 2.28 4.11 16.20
CA ARG A 246 1.10 4.56 16.97
C ARG A 246 1.50 5.26 18.28
N GLU A 247 2.44 4.69 19.02
CA GLU A 247 2.92 5.29 20.27
C GLU A 247 3.55 6.66 20.03
N GLY A 248 4.29 6.83 18.91
CA GLY A 248 4.81 8.14 18.49
C GLY A 248 3.71 9.16 18.24
N MET A 249 2.63 8.76 17.56
CA MET A 249 1.47 9.63 17.29
C MET A 249 0.75 10.05 18.57
N PHE A 250 0.54 9.14 19.53
CA PHE A 250 -0.13 9.46 20.81
C PHE A 250 0.70 10.37 21.69
N SER A 251 2.03 10.31 21.64
CA SER A 251 2.91 11.20 22.42
C SER A 251 2.83 12.65 21.95
N GLU A 252 2.62 12.89 20.65
CA GLU A 252 2.48 14.24 20.07
C GLU A 252 1.11 14.88 20.36
N TYR A 253 0.04 14.09 20.44
CA TYR A 253 -1.32 14.62 20.65
C TYR A 253 -1.75 14.66 22.11
N GLY A 254 -0.91 14.20 23.06
CA GLY A 254 -1.19 14.14 24.49
C GLY A 254 -2.28 13.11 24.85
N ALA A 255 -2.27 12.66 26.10
CA ALA A 255 -3.21 11.65 26.62
C ALA A 255 -4.71 12.07 26.61
N GLY A 256 -5.04 13.26 26.10
CA GLY A 256 -6.40 13.80 26.01
C GLY A 256 -7.08 13.64 24.66
N ALA A 257 -6.37 13.17 23.62
CA ALA A 257 -6.95 13.00 22.28
C ALA A 257 -7.72 11.68 22.09
N GLY A 258 -7.87 10.89 23.14
CA GLY A 258 -8.57 9.58 23.12
C GLY A 258 -10.08 9.62 22.97
N SER A 259 -10.68 10.75 22.57
CA SER A 259 -12.12 10.87 22.31
C SER A 259 -12.48 10.92 20.82
N GLY A 260 -11.58 10.58 19.94
CA GLY A 260 -11.78 10.60 18.50
C GLY A 260 -11.61 9.25 17.79
N TRP A 261 -11.53 8.17 18.57
CA TRP A 261 -11.52 6.78 18.05
C TRP A 261 -12.83 6.11 18.38
#